data_50e1238a92651003cbe5a505da55c026
#
_entry.id   50e1238a92651003cbe5a505da55c026
#
_cell.length_a   1.000
_cell.length_b   1.000
_cell.length_c   1.000
_cell.angle_alpha   90.00
_cell.angle_beta   90.00
_cell.angle_gamma   90.00
#
_symmetry.space_group_name_H-M   'P 1'
#
loop_
_entity.id
_entity.type
_entity.pdbx_description
1 polymer ?
#
loop_
_entity_poly.entity_id
_entity_poly.type
_entity_poly.pdbx_seq_one_letter_code
_entity_poly.pdbx_strand_id
1 'polypeptide(L)'
;MRYFEKVFDGQVLKWCVNGTELGGGKPTLLCLVSNETEAESCLSKLEPHCGESQVTALILPGGILPETAVQSLVFEWQTTGIIDKCKLSLTASQSCADAAWQLISHLSHCFSAAAILGGHADPYEVRAAKFMPLKVYTFAGEGNVLADGKVLADAEKLVMSLRVTGSETVERTEINPENAWENVFADGEIVRWLLKQDRRTQLEVTWIKPGFWRIDDYFTATCYLIEGRDKALLIDTGMGEGDLLDTVKKLTRLPVEVAITHPHRDHMFRIDRFEKVYLHKNDVEKIREDENCFAAALSDGGKYPHLVPIDEGSVIDLGGGVTVDVLNLGGHTENSVVFACAHYKALFTGDAIGSGYIVLMICPEKDMYKDLESYKKNLECFLPRAEALRDYAWFGGHSIQENGCDEQHQQDYLAGRSVYYNPLRLEIVQDMVVLCEKLITGEISKADVMSTDEHYCNYGSAGMYFRFI
;
A
#
# COMPACT_ATOMS: atom_id res chain seq x y z
N MET A 1 31.45 6.26 17.03
CA MET A 1 30.28 5.38 16.95
C MET A 1 29.48 5.41 18.26
N ARG A 2 28.15 5.40 18.13
CA ARG A 2 27.22 5.21 19.28
C ARG A 2 26.39 3.96 18.97
N TYR A 3 26.35 3.07 19.92
CA TYR A 3 25.63 1.79 19.84
C TYR A 3 24.37 1.85 20.67
N PHE A 4 23.31 1.23 20.17
CA PHE A 4 22.00 1.10 20.80
C PHE A 4 21.61 -0.37 20.78
N GLU A 5 20.90 -0.78 21.81
CA GLU A 5 20.37 -2.13 21.93
C GLU A 5 18.94 -2.07 22.45
N LYS A 6 18.05 -2.86 21.90
CA LYS A 6 16.68 -3.02 22.38
C LYS A 6 16.19 -4.43 22.11
N VAL A 7 15.34 -4.92 22.98
CA VAL A 7 14.69 -6.23 22.83
C VAL A 7 13.38 -6.05 22.08
N PHE A 8 13.21 -6.82 21.00
CA PHE A 8 11.98 -6.96 20.25
C PHE A 8 11.67 -8.46 20.11
N ASP A 9 10.47 -8.88 20.45
CA ASP A 9 10.01 -10.27 20.33
C ASP A 9 11.01 -11.31 20.92
N GLY A 10 11.61 -10.95 22.05
CA GLY A 10 12.60 -11.79 22.74
C GLY A 10 14.01 -11.81 22.10
N GLN A 11 14.23 -11.07 21.01
CA GLN A 11 15.53 -10.94 20.34
C GLN A 11 16.16 -9.58 20.67
N VAL A 12 17.46 -9.59 20.97
CA VAL A 12 18.23 -8.35 21.15
C VAL A 12 18.68 -7.86 19.79
N LEU A 13 18.18 -6.71 19.36
CA LEU A 13 18.68 -6.00 18.19
C LEU A 13 19.70 -4.96 18.61
N LYS A 14 20.81 -4.90 17.88
CA LYS A 14 21.87 -3.93 18.06
C LYS A 14 22.09 -3.13 16.79
N TRP A 15 22.08 -1.81 16.92
CA TRP A 15 22.39 -0.91 15.80
C TRP A 15 23.34 0.20 16.24
N CYS A 16 23.94 0.87 15.28
CA CYS A 16 24.81 2.00 15.57
C CYS A 16 24.68 3.11 14.53
N VAL A 17 25.08 4.29 14.98
CA VAL A 17 25.20 5.50 14.17
C VAL A 17 26.56 6.15 14.41
N ASN A 18 27.02 6.94 13.45
CA ASN A 18 28.21 7.76 13.64
C ASN A 18 27.76 9.19 14.01
N GLY A 19 27.88 9.56 15.28
CA GLY A 19 27.54 10.90 15.76
C GLY A 19 26.17 11.00 16.45
N THR A 20 25.20 11.69 15.85
CA THR A 20 23.87 11.94 16.44
C THR A 20 22.96 10.73 16.28
N GLU A 21 22.16 10.48 17.31
CA GLU A 21 21.10 9.49 17.29
C GLU A 21 20.08 9.77 16.14
N LEU A 22 19.47 8.70 15.63
CA LEU A 22 18.39 8.84 14.64
C LEU A 22 17.25 9.70 15.20
N GLY A 23 16.65 10.53 14.37
CA GLY A 23 15.52 11.35 14.78
C GLY A 23 15.12 12.42 13.77
N GLY A 24 14.01 13.10 14.09
CA GLY A 24 13.54 14.23 13.31
C GLY A 24 12.86 13.87 11.99
N GLY A 25 12.39 12.63 11.84
CA GLY A 25 11.66 12.21 10.64
C GLY A 25 12.45 12.36 9.35
N LYS A 26 13.76 12.10 9.39
CA LYS A 26 14.64 12.30 8.24
C LYS A 26 14.66 11.08 7.32
N PRO A 27 14.96 11.28 6.01
CA PRO A 27 15.31 10.18 5.12
C PRO A 27 16.45 9.35 5.71
N THR A 28 16.32 8.03 5.68
CA THR A 28 17.23 7.13 6.38
C THR A 28 17.71 6.02 5.46
N LEU A 29 19.00 5.75 5.48
CA LEU A 29 19.61 4.58 4.87
C LEU A 29 19.93 3.55 5.97
N LEU A 30 19.27 2.39 5.90
CA LEU A 30 19.56 1.24 6.75
C LEU A 30 20.60 0.36 6.06
N CYS A 31 21.72 0.09 6.74
CA CYS A 31 22.75 -0.83 6.27
C CYS A 31 22.78 -2.07 7.16
N LEU A 32 22.54 -3.25 6.61
CA LEU A 32 22.68 -4.52 7.32
C LEU A 32 24.15 -4.96 7.32
N VAL A 33 24.66 -5.34 8.48
CA VAL A 33 26.07 -5.75 8.67
C VAL A 33 26.16 -6.92 9.65
N SER A 34 27.19 -7.77 9.53
CA SER A 34 27.31 -8.97 10.36
C SER A 34 27.97 -8.72 11.71
N ASN A 35 28.72 -7.63 11.86
CA ASN A 35 29.49 -7.32 13.07
C ASN A 35 29.83 -5.83 13.18
N GLU A 36 30.38 -5.43 14.32
CA GLU A 36 30.73 -4.03 14.61
C GLU A 36 31.82 -3.47 13.70
N THR A 37 32.79 -4.28 13.28
CA THR A 37 33.86 -3.85 12.37
C THR A 37 33.32 -3.51 10.99
N GLU A 38 32.41 -4.32 10.47
CA GLU A 38 31.69 -3.99 9.23
C GLU A 38 30.83 -2.74 9.39
N ALA A 39 30.14 -2.56 10.54
CA ALA A 39 29.36 -1.39 10.82
C ALA A 39 30.19 -0.10 10.75
N GLU A 40 31.34 -0.08 11.40
CA GLU A 40 32.27 1.05 11.36
C GLU A 40 32.78 1.34 9.95
N SER A 41 33.18 0.31 9.22
CA SER A 41 33.61 0.44 7.83
C SER A 41 32.53 0.98 6.92
N CYS A 42 31.32 0.42 6.98
CA CYS A 42 30.19 0.85 6.14
C CYS A 42 29.75 2.28 6.46
N LEU A 43 29.53 2.61 7.72
CA LEU A 43 29.11 3.94 8.11
C LEU A 43 30.11 5.02 7.75
N SER A 44 31.42 4.75 7.90
CA SER A 44 32.48 5.70 7.52
C SER A 44 32.47 6.07 6.04
N LYS A 45 31.96 5.17 5.19
CA LYS A 45 31.87 5.37 3.73
C LYS A 45 30.54 5.95 3.29
N LEU A 46 29.44 5.55 3.93
CA LEU A 46 28.10 6.01 3.54
C LEU A 46 27.79 7.43 4.04
N GLU A 47 28.15 7.73 5.30
CA GLU A 47 27.78 8.99 5.96
C GLU A 47 28.26 10.25 5.22
N PRO A 48 29.48 10.34 4.65
CA PRO A 48 29.91 11.52 3.92
C PRO A 48 29.00 11.93 2.74
N HIS A 49 28.17 11.00 2.28
CA HIS A 49 27.28 11.19 1.14
C HIS A 49 25.80 11.39 1.50
N CYS A 50 25.47 11.36 2.81
CA CYS A 50 24.07 11.42 3.27
C CYS A 50 23.51 12.87 3.34
N GLY A 51 24.35 13.91 3.35
CA GLY A 51 23.87 15.29 3.47
C GLY A 51 23.08 15.53 4.76
N GLU A 52 21.83 15.98 4.63
CA GLU A 52 20.91 16.17 5.76
C GLU A 52 20.18 14.89 6.18
N SER A 53 20.28 13.82 5.39
CA SER A 53 19.73 12.51 5.69
C SER A 53 20.58 11.78 6.73
N GLN A 54 20.11 10.64 7.19
CA GLN A 54 20.82 9.86 8.20
C GLN A 54 21.10 8.43 7.72
N VAL A 55 22.10 7.80 8.31
CA VAL A 55 22.46 6.41 8.05
C VAL A 55 22.64 5.66 9.37
N THR A 56 22.21 4.43 9.39
CA THR A 56 22.39 3.54 10.54
C THR A 56 22.81 2.14 10.07
N ALA A 57 23.61 1.46 10.85
CA ALA A 57 23.95 0.07 10.63
C ALA A 57 23.26 -0.82 11.66
N LEU A 58 22.48 -1.81 11.18
CA LEU A 58 21.88 -2.85 11.98
C LEU A 58 22.79 -4.07 11.96
N ILE A 59 23.21 -4.53 13.12
CA ILE A 59 24.17 -5.64 13.28
C ILE A 59 23.38 -6.94 13.39
N LEU A 60 23.60 -7.82 12.41
CA LEU A 60 23.01 -9.14 12.31
C LEU A 60 24.11 -10.21 12.49
N PRO A 61 24.33 -10.73 13.70
CA PRO A 61 25.39 -11.71 13.94
C PRO A 61 25.30 -12.92 13.00
N GLY A 62 26.39 -13.18 12.27
CA GLY A 62 26.43 -14.25 11.26
C GLY A 62 25.55 -14.01 10.02
N GLY A 63 25.06 -12.80 9.80
CA GLY A 63 24.17 -12.47 8.69
C GLY A 63 22.75 -13.02 8.83
N ILE A 64 22.37 -13.50 10.01
CA ILE A 64 21.07 -14.10 10.26
C ILE A 64 20.04 -13.01 10.59
N LEU A 65 18.94 -12.97 9.85
CA LEU A 65 17.87 -12.00 10.03
C LEU A 65 16.85 -12.48 11.09
N PRO A 66 16.72 -11.83 12.25
CA PRO A 66 15.61 -12.03 13.17
C PRO A 66 14.42 -11.18 12.68
N GLU A 67 13.73 -11.66 11.66
CA GLU A 67 12.80 -10.90 10.83
C GLU A 67 11.72 -10.17 11.64
N THR A 68 10.98 -10.88 12.52
CA THR A 68 9.92 -10.29 13.33
C THR A 68 10.42 -9.15 14.22
N ALA A 69 11.60 -9.33 14.82
CA ALA A 69 12.20 -8.29 15.64
C ALA A 69 12.63 -7.06 14.81
N VAL A 70 13.17 -7.29 13.61
CA VAL A 70 13.54 -6.19 12.69
C VAL A 70 12.31 -5.47 12.17
N GLN A 71 11.23 -6.19 11.87
CA GLN A 71 9.95 -5.60 11.53
C GLN A 71 9.44 -4.68 12.64
N SER A 72 9.44 -5.15 13.88
CA SER A 72 9.02 -4.37 15.05
C SER A 72 9.88 -3.12 15.26
N LEU A 73 11.20 -3.22 15.04
CA LEU A 73 12.12 -2.07 15.11
C LEU A 73 11.80 -1.03 14.03
N VAL A 74 11.66 -1.46 12.78
CA VAL A 74 11.34 -0.58 11.64
C VAL A 74 9.98 0.09 11.86
N PHE A 75 8.98 -0.67 12.28
CA PHE A 75 7.65 -0.15 12.59
C PHE A 75 7.70 0.91 13.71
N GLU A 76 8.44 0.66 14.80
CA GLU A 76 8.63 1.65 15.87
C GLU A 76 9.27 2.94 15.30
N TRP A 77 10.33 2.84 14.51
CA TRP A 77 10.99 4.03 13.96
C TRP A 77 10.07 4.85 13.05
N GLN A 78 9.22 4.18 12.27
CA GLN A 78 8.26 4.82 11.36
C GLN A 78 7.09 5.48 12.12
N THR A 79 6.51 4.78 13.11
CA THR A 79 5.33 5.25 13.84
C THR A 79 5.66 6.34 14.85
N THR A 80 6.85 6.31 15.45
CA THR A 80 7.32 7.34 16.40
C THR A 80 7.93 8.56 15.71
N GLY A 81 8.05 8.56 14.38
CA GLY A 81 8.64 9.67 13.64
C GLY A 81 10.17 9.82 13.83
N ILE A 82 10.85 8.76 14.24
CA ILE A 82 12.32 8.70 14.31
C ILE A 82 12.90 8.84 12.89
N ILE A 83 12.28 8.14 11.92
CA ILE A 83 12.62 8.22 10.49
C ILE A 83 11.43 8.69 9.67
N ASP A 84 11.68 9.19 8.45
CA ASP A 84 10.62 9.41 7.47
C ASP A 84 10.14 8.05 6.95
N LYS A 85 8.90 7.67 7.28
CA LYS A 85 8.31 6.38 6.90
C LYS A 85 8.28 6.12 5.40
N CYS A 86 8.32 7.18 4.59
CA CYS A 86 8.29 7.10 3.13
C CYS A 86 9.69 7.07 2.51
N LYS A 87 10.74 7.32 3.29
CA LYS A 87 12.12 7.47 2.81
C LYS A 87 13.10 6.60 3.60
N LEU A 88 12.74 5.36 3.85
CA LEU A 88 13.64 4.35 4.38
C LEU A 88 14.20 3.51 3.23
N SER A 89 15.48 3.62 2.96
CA SER A 89 16.18 2.82 1.96
C SER A 89 17.06 1.77 2.60
N LEU A 90 17.36 0.69 1.88
CA LEU A 90 18.11 -0.46 2.36
C LEU A 90 19.38 -0.70 1.55
N THR A 91 20.45 -1.04 2.25
CA THR A 91 21.63 -1.73 1.69
C THR A 91 22.19 -2.73 2.69
N ALA A 92 23.14 -3.54 2.28
CA ALA A 92 23.78 -4.52 3.15
C ALA A 92 25.26 -4.69 2.80
N SER A 93 26.07 -5.07 3.79
CA SER A 93 27.37 -5.65 3.51
C SER A 93 27.18 -6.98 2.76
N GLN A 94 28.24 -7.44 2.09
CA GLN A 94 28.16 -8.68 1.32
C GLN A 94 27.79 -9.90 2.20
N SER A 95 28.22 -9.90 3.47
CA SER A 95 27.88 -10.94 4.46
C SER A 95 26.40 -10.96 4.88
N CYS A 96 25.64 -9.88 4.61
CA CYS A 96 24.23 -9.74 4.93
C CYS A 96 23.34 -9.59 3.68
N ALA A 97 23.84 -9.89 2.48
CA ALA A 97 23.09 -9.78 1.24
C ALA A 97 21.83 -10.68 1.24
N ASP A 98 21.94 -11.91 1.72
CA ASP A 98 20.81 -12.84 1.83
C ASP A 98 19.74 -12.31 2.79
N ALA A 99 20.16 -11.73 3.92
CA ALA A 99 19.25 -11.08 4.88
C ALA A 99 18.54 -9.86 4.26
N ALA A 100 19.23 -9.08 3.42
CA ALA A 100 18.63 -7.96 2.71
C ALA A 100 17.58 -8.44 1.70
N TRP A 101 17.86 -9.48 0.95
CA TRP A 101 16.90 -10.10 0.03
C TRP A 101 15.66 -10.62 0.77
N GLN A 102 15.85 -11.35 1.88
CA GLN A 102 14.74 -11.83 2.70
C GLN A 102 13.90 -10.65 3.23
N LEU A 103 14.55 -9.61 3.74
CA LEU A 103 13.86 -8.44 4.31
C LEU A 103 12.99 -7.74 3.26
N ILE A 104 13.50 -7.49 2.05
CA ILE A 104 12.69 -6.85 1.00
C ILE A 104 11.64 -7.79 0.40
N SER A 105 11.82 -9.10 0.48
CA SER A 105 10.82 -10.07 0.05
C SER A 105 9.57 -10.04 0.94
N HIS A 106 9.74 -9.79 2.23
CA HIS A 106 8.65 -9.83 3.20
C HIS A 106 8.19 -8.43 3.63
N LEU A 107 9.07 -7.43 3.61
CA LEU A 107 8.80 -6.06 4.08
C LEU A 107 9.07 -5.01 2.99
N SER A 108 8.87 -5.35 1.70
CA SER A 108 9.06 -4.39 0.60
C SER A 108 8.33 -3.07 0.82
N HIS A 109 7.16 -3.13 1.44
CA HIS A 109 6.32 -1.98 1.78
C HIS A 109 6.94 -1.02 2.81
N CYS A 110 7.97 -1.42 3.54
CA CYS A 110 8.68 -0.56 4.48
C CYS A 110 9.78 0.28 3.82
N PHE A 111 10.24 -0.08 2.61
CA PHE A 111 11.42 0.51 1.99
C PHE A 111 11.11 1.27 0.72
N SER A 112 11.74 2.43 0.54
CA SER A 112 11.63 3.24 -0.67
C SER A 112 12.51 2.74 -1.81
N ALA A 113 13.61 2.07 -1.52
CA ALA A 113 14.52 1.44 -2.46
C ALA A 113 15.52 0.53 -1.77
N ALA A 114 16.20 -0.32 -2.55
CA ALA A 114 17.38 -1.04 -2.05
C ALA A 114 18.51 -1.12 -3.09
N ALA A 115 19.75 -1.24 -2.58
CA ALA A 115 20.92 -1.57 -3.36
C ALA A 115 21.59 -2.82 -2.73
N ILE A 116 21.63 -3.93 -3.46
CA ILE A 116 22.07 -5.22 -2.94
C ILE A 116 23.16 -5.81 -3.85
N LEU A 117 24.24 -6.31 -3.23
CA LEU A 117 25.39 -6.89 -3.93
C LEU A 117 25.40 -8.40 -3.71
N GLY A 118 25.16 -9.19 -4.77
CA GLY A 118 25.10 -10.65 -4.71
C GLY A 118 23.94 -11.16 -3.84
N GLY A 119 24.15 -12.34 -3.26
CA GLY A 119 23.24 -12.95 -2.31
C GLY A 119 22.17 -13.85 -2.94
N HIS A 120 21.42 -14.53 -2.07
CA HIS A 120 20.49 -15.57 -2.44
C HIS A 120 19.16 -15.42 -1.73
N ALA A 121 18.06 -15.75 -2.42
CA ALA A 121 16.74 -15.82 -1.82
C ALA A 121 15.81 -16.78 -2.59
N ASP A 122 14.61 -16.96 -2.08
CA ASP A 122 13.55 -17.67 -2.78
C ASP A 122 13.05 -16.81 -3.97
N PRO A 123 13.14 -17.33 -5.22
CA PRO A 123 12.73 -16.57 -6.41
C PRO A 123 11.23 -16.34 -6.50
N TYR A 124 10.41 -16.99 -5.68
CA TYR A 124 8.97 -16.71 -5.57
C TYR A 124 8.69 -15.59 -4.58
N GLU A 125 9.35 -15.62 -3.41
CA GLU A 125 9.14 -14.61 -2.36
C GLU A 125 9.62 -13.23 -2.80
N VAL A 126 10.76 -13.15 -3.51
CA VAL A 126 11.31 -11.87 -3.99
C VAL A 126 10.35 -11.07 -4.88
N ARG A 127 9.37 -11.72 -5.48
CA ARG A 127 8.36 -11.07 -6.33
C ARG A 127 7.54 -9.99 -5.60
N ALA A 128 7.44 -10.06 -4.29
CA ALA A 128 6.84 -9.00 -3.48
C ALA A 128 7.56 -7.64 -3.64
N ALA A 129 8.86 -7.66 -3.95
CA ALA A 129 9.67 -6.46 -4.16
C ALA A 129 9.65 -5.92 -5.61
N LYS A 130 8.81 -6.47 -6.50
CA LYS A 130 8.80 -6.14 -7.96
C LYS A 130 8.53 -4.66 -8.27
N PHE A 131 7.90 -3.91 -7.38
CA PHE A 131 7.58 -2.49 -7.56
C PHE A 131 8.59 -1.56 -6.92
N MET A 132 9.45 -2.08 -6.05
CA MET A 132 10.46 -1.27 -5.38
C MET A 132 11.61 -0.95 -6.34
N PRO A 133 12.10 0.30 -6.40
CA PRO A 133 13.34 0.63 -7.09
C PRO A 133 14.53 -0.15 -6.52
N LEU A 134 15.16 -1.00 -7.36
CA LEU A 134 16.25 -1.88 -6.97
C LEU A 134 17.46 -1.69 -7.86
N LYS A 135 18.65 -1.51 -7.25
CA LYS A 135 19.93 -1.66 -7.92
C LYS A 135 20.59 -2.94 -7.42
N VAL A 136 20.70 -3.90 -8.31
CA VAL A 136 21.26 -5.23 -7.99
C VAL A 136 22.59 -5.41 -8.69
N TYR A 137 23.61 -5.70 -7.90
CA TYR A 137 24.96 -5.96 -8.38
C TYR A 137 25.21 -7.47 -8.34
N THR A 138 25.52 -8.07 -9.48
CA THR A 138 25.68 -9.52 -9.61
C THR A 138 27.14 -9.89 -9.85
N PHE A 139 27.51 -11.08 -9.40
CA PHE A 139 28.86 -11.61 -9.56
C PHE A 139 28.86 -12.73 -10.60
N ALA A 140 29.88 -12.74 -11.49
CA ALA A 140 30.00 -13.79 -12.45
C ALA A 140 30.28 -15.15 -11.77
N GLY A 141 29.51 -16.17 -12.14
CA GLY A 141 29.67 -17.52 -11.61
C GLY A 141 29.08 -17.75 -10.21
N GLU A 142 28.41 -16.77 -9.62
CA GLU A 142 27.50 -16.99 -8.48
C GLU A 142 26.42 -18.00 -8.89
N GLY A 143 26.14 -18.98 -8.08
CA GLY A 143 25.17 -20.02 -8.42
C GLY A 143 24.15 -20.20 -7.32
N ASN A 144 23.12 -21.00 -7.58
CA ASN A 144 22.11 -21.33 -6.57
C ASN A 144 22.74 -22.07 -5.39
N VAL A 145 22.19 -21.86 -4.20
CA VAL A 145 22.57 -22.56 -2.98
C VAL A 145 21.40 -23.37 -2.43
N LEU A 146 21.71 -24.43 -1.68
CA LEU A 146 20.70 -25.21 -0.97
C LEU A 146 20.76 -24.83 0.50
N ALA A 147 19.66 -24.29 1.01
CA ALA A 147 19.50 -23.94 2.42
C ALA A 147 18.15 -24.43 2.93
N ASP A 148 18.13 -25.09 4.08
CA ASP A 148 16.91 -25.62 4.74
C ASP A 148 16.00 -26.43 3.80
N GLY A 149 16.60 -27.21 2.88
CA GLY A 149 15.87 -28.02 1.91
C GLY A 149 15.26 -27.26 0.74
N LYS A 150 15.46 -25.94 0.64
CA LYS A 150 15.05 -25.08 -0.47
C LYS A 150 16.24 -24.71 -1.35
N VAL A 151 16.00 -24.59 -2.64
CA VAL A 151 16.96 -24.01 -3.58
C VAL A 151 16.77 -22.52 -3.60
N LEU A 152 17.73 -21.77 -3.08
CA LEU A 152 17.78 -20.32 -3.17
C LEU A 152 18.50 -19.91 -4.45
N ALA A 153 17.89 -19.00 -5.20
CA ALA A 153 18.44 -18.47 -6.43
C ALA A 153 19.48 -17.38 -6.14
N ASP A 154 20.50 -17.27 -6.97
CA ASP A 154 21.47 -16.18 -6.95
C ASP A 154 20.84 -14.85 -7.42
N ALA A 155 21.50 -13.74 -7.15
CA ALA A 155 21.03 -12.40 -7.45
C ALA A 155 20.65 -12.20 -8.94
N GLU A 156 21.34 -12.84 -9.87
CA GLU A 156 20.98 -12.76 -11.30
C GLU A 156 19.60 -13.37 -11.58
N LYS A 157 19.31 -14.56 -11.04
CA LYS A 157 18.03 -15.23 -11.21
C LYS A 157 16.91 -14.53 -10.43
N LEU A 158 17.23 -13.91 -9.29
CA LEU A 158 16.29 -13.07 -8.56
C LEU A 158 15.84 -11.88 -9.42
N VAL A 159 16.77 -11.19 -10.07
CA VAL A 159 16.44 -10.12 -11.05
C VAL A 159 15.59 -10.65 -12.20
N MET A 160 15.89 -11.82 -12.73
CA MET A 160 15.06 -12.45 -13.76
C MET A 160 13.65 -12.74 -13.26
N SER A 161 13.50 -13.25 -12.04
CA SER A 161 12.20 -13.49 -11.41
C SER A 161 11.38 -12.21 -11.25
N LEU A 162 12.00 -11.12 -10.79
CA LEU A 162 11.38 -9.81 -10.70
C LEU A 162 10.89 -9.31 -12.07
N ARG A 163 11.74 -9.36 -13.09
CA ARG A 163 11.40 -8.90 -14.46
C ARG A 163 10.29 -9.71 -15.11
N VAL A 164 10.30 -11.03 -14.96
CA VAL A 164 9.25 -11.92 -15.49
C VAL A 164 7.88 -11.61 -14.83
N THR A 165 7.88 -11.13 -13.60
CA THR A 165 6.64 -10.73 -12.90
C THR A 165 6.25 -9.27 -13.10
N GLY A 166 6.95 -8.54 -13.99
CA GLY A 166 6.59 -7.20 -14.42
C GLY A 166 7.33 -6.07 -13.72
N SER A 167 8.46 -6.34 -13.03
CA SER A 167 9.27 -5.25 -12.49
C SER A 167 9.92 -4.43 -13.60
N GLU A 168 9.63 -3.12 -13.60
CA GLU A 168 10.27 -2.12 -14.46
C GLU A 168 11.34 -1.31 -13.72
N THR A 169 11.45 -1.52 -12.41
CA THR A 169 12.28 -0.70 -11.51
C THR A 169 13.57 -1.39 -11.06
N VAL A 170 13.81 -2.63 -11.49
CA VAL A 170 15.04 -3.36 -11.16
C VAL A 170 16.12 -3.12 -12.20
N GLU A 171 17.23 -2.54 -11.77
CA GLU A 171 18.46 -2.37 -12.55
C GLU A 171 19.48 -3.43 -12.13
N ARG A 172 20.13 -4.08 -13.10
CA ARG A 172 21.20 -5.07 -12.87
C ARG A 172 22.51 -4.57 -13.41
N THR A 173 23.56 -4.68 -12.60
CA THR A 173 24.94 -4.42 -13.00
C THR A 173 25.81 -5.59 -12.59
N GLU A 174 26.54 -6.20 -13.53
CA GLU A 174 27.53 -7.22 -13.24
C GLU A 174 28.86 -6.56 -12.87
N ILE A 175 29.45 -6.99 -11.74
CA ILE A 175 30.67 -6.41 -11.21
C ILE A 175 31.67 -7.51 -10.76
N ASN A 176 32.93 -7.11 -10.61
CA ASN A 176 33.95 -7.97 -10.01
C ASN A 176 33.71 -8.06 -8.49
N PRO A 177 33.71 -9.25 -7.87
CA PRO A 177 33.56 -9.43 -6.44
C PRO A 177 34.67 -8.79 -5.58
N GLU A 178 35.86 -8.56 -6.16
CA GLU A 178 36.94 -7.94 -5.41
C GLU A 178 36.68 -6.50 -5.06
N ASN A 179 36.61 -6.19 -3.77
CA ASN A 179 36.26 -4.88 -3.22
C ASN A 179 34.93 -4.30 -3.80
N ALA A 180 34.00 -5.18 -4.13
CA ALA A 180 32.76 -4.82 -4.79
C ALA A 180 31.97 -3.74 -4.01
N TRP A 181 31.83 -3.95 -2.70
CA TRP A 181 31.09 -3.02 -1.84
C TRP A 181 31.77 -1.62 -1.81
N GLU A 182 33.08 -1.60 -1.63
CA GLU A 182 33.89 -0.39 -1.67
C GLU A 182 33.73 0.37 -2.98
N ASN A 183 33.80 -0.33 -4.10
CA ASN A 183 33.74 0.27 -5.43
C ASN A 183 32.36 0.84 -5.73
N VAL A 184 31.28 0.15 -5.35
CA VAL A 184 29.89 0.58 -5.58
C VAL A 184 29.54 1.85 -4.78
N PHE A 185 30.07 1.98 -3.57
CA PHE A 185 29.74 3.12 -2.69
C PHE A 185 30.82 4.21 -2.66
N ALA A 186 31.89 4.09 -3.45
CA ALA A 186 33.05 4.97 -3.39
C ALA A 186 32.75 6.47 -3.66
N ASP A 187 31.93 6.76 -4.65
CA ASP A 187 31.62 8.13 -5.09
C ASP A 187 30.30 8.67 -4.50
N GLY A 188 29.58 7.84 -3.73
CA GLY A 188 28.32 8.16 -3.11
C GLY A 188 27.13 8.32 -4.07
N GLU A 189 27.27 8.00 -5.37
CA GLU A 189 26.18 8.08 -6.32
C GLU A 189 25.02 7.21 -5.88
N ILE A 190 25.30 5.98 -5.47
CA ILE A 190 24.27 5.03 -5.01
C ILE A 190 23.61 5.49 -3.71
N VAL A 191 24.38 6.08 -2.78
CA VAL A 191 23.81 6.63 -1.53
C VAL A 191 22.84 7.77 -1.84
N ARG A 192 23.22 8.70 -2.69
CA ARG A 192 22.35 9.80 -3.10
C ARG A 192 21.12 9.31 -3.85
N TRP A 193 21.27 8.27 -4.70
CA TRP A 193 20.16 7.68 -5.40
C TRP A 193 19.17 7.01 -4.41
N LEU A 194 19.63 6.21 -3.45
CA LEU A 194 18.82 5.58 -2.41
C LEU A 194 18.04 6.61 -1.60
N LEU A 195 18.72 7.65 -1.10
CA LEU A 195 18.11 8.67 -0.23
C LEU A 195 17.17 9.63 -0.96
N LYS A 196 17.22 9.65 -2.30
CA LYS A 196 16.29 10.41 -3.13
C LYS A 196 14.96 9.70 -3.33
N GLN A 197 14.93 8.38 -3.18
CA GLN A 197 13.72 7.60 -3.41
C GLN A 197 12.68 7.89 -2.33
N ASP A 198 11.43 7.99 -2.77
CA ASP A 198 10.30 8.36 -1.91
C ASP A 198 9.09 7.52 -2.29
N ARG A 199 8.55 6.78 -1.36
CA ARG A 199 7.39 5.93 -1.62
C ARG A 199 6.14 6.71 -2.00
N ARG A 200 6.03 7.96 -1.59
CA ARG A 200 4.91 8.83 -1.97
C ARG A 200 4.82 9.07 -3.48
N THR A 201 5.95 8.92 -4.18
CA THR A 201 6.02 9.11 -5.65
C THR A 201 5.85 7.82 -6.43
N GLN A 202 5.65 6.69 -5.77
CA GLN A 202 5.58 5.36 -6.36
C GLN A 202 4.13 4.89 -6.39
N LEU A 203 3.71 4.36 -7.53
CA LEU A 203 2.45 3.65 -7.70
C LEU A 203 2.74 2.19 -7.97
N GLU A 204 2.09 1.29 -7.23
CA GLU A 204 2.18 -0.13 -7.48
C GLU A 204 1.09 -0.57 -8.46
N VAL A 205 1.48 -1.16 -9.58
CA VAL A 205 0.53 -1.66 -10.58
C VAL A 205 0.49 -3.17 -10.54
N THR A 206 -0.67 -3.73 -10.22
CA THR A 206 -0.90 -5.17 -10.26
C THR A 206 -1.84 -5.51 -11.42
N TRP A 207 -1.38 -6.36 -12.33
CA TRP A 207 -2.25 -6.93 -13.35
C TRP A 207 -3.16 -8.00 -12.71
N ILE A 208 -4.47 -7.83 -12.82
CA ILE A 208 -5.47 -8.77 -12.29
C ILE A 208 -5.85 -9.78 -13.36
N LYS A 209 -6.20 -9.28 -14.55
CA LYS A 209 -6.51 -10.06 -15.75
C LYS A 209 -6.48 -9.14 -16.99
N PRO A 210 -6.58 -9.66 -18.23
CA PRO A 210 -6.59 -8.81 -19.42
C PRO A 210 -7.60 -7.68 -19.33
N GLY A 211 -7.13 -6.43 -19.49
CA GLY A 211 -7.95 -5.22 -19.41
C GLY A 211 -8.36 -4.83 -17.99
N PHE A 212 -7.72 -5.38 -16.95
CA PHE A 212 -8.02 -5.02 -15.55
C PHE A 212 -6.75 -4.96 -14.69
N TRP A 213 -6.50 -3.79 -14.11
CA TRP A 213 -5.36 -3.51 -13.22
C TRP A 213 -5.84 -2.89 -11.90
N ARG A 214 -5.10 -3.20 -10.84
CA ARG A 214 -5.12 -2.49 -9.57
C ARG A 214 -3.91 -1.56 -9.54
N ILE A 215 -4.12 -0.32 -9.10
CA ILE A 215 -3.08 0.70 -8.95
C ILE A 215 -3.12 1.16 -7.50
N ASP A 216 -2.11 0.80 -6.74
CA ASP A 216 -2.01 1.14 -5.34
C ASP A 216 -1.19 2.41 -5.17
N ASP A 217 -1.82 3.40 -4.61
CA ASP A 217 -1.16 4.55 -4.04
C ASP A 217 -0.86 4.22 -2.58
N TYR A 218 0.35 3.83 -2.33
CA TYR A 218 0.80 3.09 -1.15
C TYR A 218 0.31 3.63 0.21
N PHE A 219 0.11 4.92 0.35
CA PHE A 219 -0.31 5.54 1.62
C PHE A 219 -1.73 6.08 1.61
N THR A 220 -2.45 5.90 0.52
CA THR A 220 -3.79 6.43 0.36
C THR A 220 -4.74 5.37 -0.18
N ALA A 221 -5.53 5.68 -1.20
CA ALA A 221 -6.52 4.78 -1.74
C ALA A 221 -5.98 3.92 -2.89
N THR A 222 -6.60 2.79 -3.09
CA THR A 222 -6.38 1.92 -4.24
C THR A 222 -7.30 2.32 -5.39
N CYS A 223 -6.73 2.47 -6.58
CA CYS A 223 -7.45 2.74 -7.80
C CYS A 223 -7.56 1.48 -8.66
N TYR A 224 -8.60 1.38 -9.48
CA TYR A 224 -8.79 0.26 -10.38
C TYR A 224 -9.04 0.74 -11.80
N LEU A 225 -8.28 0.22 -12.76
CA LEU A 225 -8.48 0.50 -14.18
C LEU A 225 -9.06 -0.71 -14.88
N ILE A 226 -10.22 -0.54 -15.52
CA ILE A 226 -10.87 -1.58 -16.32
C ILE A 226 -11.15 -1.08 -17.73
N GLU A 227 -10.98 -1.95 -18.73
CA GLU A 227 -11.20 -1.63 -20.14
C GLU A 227 -12.52 -2.22 -20.66
N GLY A 228 -13.21 -1.43 -21.46
CA GLY A 228 -14.15 -1.94 -22.43
C GLY A 228 -13.55 -1.95 -23.83
N ARG A 229 -14.40 -1.99 -24.87
CA ARG A 229 -13.92 -1.87 -26.25
C ARG A 229 -13.60 -0.43 -26.62
N ASP A 230 -14.39 0.53 -26.15
CA ASP A 230 -14.40 1.89 -26.68
C ASP A 230 -13.72 2.89 -25.71
N LYS A 231 -13.70 2.57 -24.42
CA LYS A 231 -13.05 3.37 -23.36
C LYS A 231 -12.69 2.52 -22.15
N ALA A 232 -11.84 3.08 -21.32
CA ALA A 232 -11.49 2.55 -20.00
C ALA A 232 -12.12 3.38 -18.88
N LEU A 233 -12.39 2.76 -17.73
CA LEU A 233 -12.86 3.40 -16.53
C LEU A 233 -11.80 3.25 -15.44
N LEU A 234 -11.39 4.38 -14.87
CA LEU A 234 -10.58 4.42 -13.65
C LEU A 234 -11.52 4.64 -12.47
N ILE A 235 -11.50 3.74 -11.51
CA ILE A 235 -12.28 3.82 -10.28
C ILE A 235 -11.38 4.36 -9.19
N ASP A 236 -11.74 5.51 -8.63
CA ASP A 236 -10.98 6.36 -7.71
C ASP A 236 -9.63 6.85 -8.27
N THR A 237 -9.02 7.83 -7.59
CA THR A 237 -7.82 8.51 -8.11
C THR A 237 -6.68 8.64 -7.11
N GLY A 238 -6.80 8.08 -5.91
CA GLY A 238 -5.75 8.18 -4.90
C GLY A 238 -5.45 9.62 -4.47
N MET A 239 -4.39 9.82 -3.70
CA MET A 239 -3.97 11.13 -3.21
C MET A 239 -2.44 11.32 -3.20
N GLY A 240 -1.67 10.26 -3.49
CA GLY A 240 -0.22 10.30 -3.42
C GLY A 240 0.44 11.19 -4.44
N GLU A 241 1.75 11.30 -4.35
CA GLU A 241 2.56 12.15 -5.23
C GLU A 241 2.86 11.49 -6.60
N GLY A 242 2.57 10.18 -6.76
CA GLY A 242 2.78 9.46 -8.02
C GLY A 242 1.95 10.03 -9.18
N ASP A 243 2.49 9.96 -10.39
CA ASP A 243 1.77 10.42 -11.60
C ASP A 243 0.79 9.35 -12.08
N LEU A 244 -0.42 9.37 -11.51
CA LEU A 244 -1.49 8.44 -11.85
C LEU A 244 -1.91 8.56 -13.32
N LEU A 245 -1.99 9.78 -13.87
CA LEU A 245 -2.40 9.98 -15.26
C LEU A 245 -1.39 9.38 -16.25
N ASP A 246 -0.09 9.56 -16.00
CA ASP A 246 0.97 8.97 -16.83
C ASP A 246 0.96 7.44 -16.69
N THR A 247 0.80 6.93 -15.47
CA THR A 247 0.67 5.48 -15.21
C THR A 247 -0.50 4.88 -15.97
N VAL A 248 -1.68 5.49 -15.90
CA VAL A 248 -2.88 5.01 -16.63
C VAL A 248 -2.66 5.05 -18.15
N LYS A 249 -2.04 6.10 -18.68
CA LYS A 249 -1.70 6.21 -20.11
C LYS A 249 -0.71 5.14 -20.60
N LYS A 250 0.13 4.61 -19.71
CA LYS A 250 1.02 3.47 -20.03
C LYS A 250 0.28 2.14 -20.06
N LEU A 251 -0.79 2.02 -19.27
CA LEU A 251 -1.58 0.78 -19.18
C LEU A 251 -2.60 0.65 -20.30
N THR A 252 -3.22 1.75 -20.71
CA THR A 252 -4.25 1.75 -21.75
C THR A 252 -4.05 2.85 -22.80
N ARG A 253 -4.46 2.58 -24.04
CA ARG A 253 -4.52 3.58 -25.11
C ARG A 253 -5.95 4.10 -25.35
N LEU A 254 -6.92 3.56 -24.63
CA LEU A 254 -8.31 3.98 -24.72
C LEU A 254 -8.53 5.33 -24.04
N PRO A 255 -9.54 6.11 -24.45
CA PRO A 255 -10.01 7.24 -23.64
C PRO A 255 -10.40 6.79 -22.23
N VAL A 256 -9.94 7.54 -21.21
CA VAL A 256 -10.18 7.19 -19.81
C VAL A 256 -11.20 8.14 -19.22
N GLU A 257 -12.27 7.57 -18.65
CA GLU A 257 -13.23 8.25 -17.80
C GLU A 257 -12.99 7.80 -16.35
N VAL A 258 -13.40 8.61 -15.39
CA VAL A 258 -13.21 8.32 -13.95
C VAL A 258 -14.54 8.10 -13.27
N ALA A 259 -14.64 7.16 -12.34
CA ALA A 259 -15.79 6.98 -11.46
C ALA A 259 -15.31 7.02 -10.00
N ILE A 260 -15.95 7.84 -9.18
CA ILE A 260 -15.59 8.06 -7.78
C ILE A 260 -16.57 7.32 -6.87
N THR A 261 -16.04 6.51 -5.97
CA THR A 261 -16.84 5.77 -4.99
C THR A 261 -17.43 6.69 -3.95
N HIS A 262 -16.70 7.70 -3.49
CA HIS A 262 -17.14 8.71 -2.53
C HIS A 262 -16.17 9.91 -2.50
N PRO A 263 -16.62 11.10 -1.99
CA PRO A 263 -15.89 12.34 -2.17
C PRO A 263 -14.79 12.61 -1.12
N HIS A 264 -14.21 11.58 -0.48
CA HIS A 264 -13.03 11.80 0.33
C HIS A 264 -11.81 12.11 -0.55
N ARG A 265 -10.91 12.91 0.00
CA ARG A 265 -9.77 13.43 -0.72
C ARG A 265 -8.89 12.35 -1.33
N ASP A 266 -8.67 11.27 -0.60
CA ASP A 266 -7.83 10.15 -1.03
C ASP A 266 -8.46 9.25 -2.10
N HIS A 267 -9.74 9.44 -2.42
CA HIS A 267 -10.45 8.77 -3.51
C HIS A 267 -10.67 9.66 -4.74
N MET A 268 -10.72 10.99 -4.57
CA MET A 268 -11.00 11.89 -5.68
C MET A 268 -9.91 12.95 -5.92
N PHE A 269 -8.75 12.84 -5.30
CA PHE A 269 -7.66 13.79 -5.49
C PHE A 269 -7.20 13.81 -6.95
N ARG A 270 -6.95 14.99 -7.51
CA ARG A 270 -6.54 15.19 -8.91
C ARG A 270 -7.58 14.73 -9.96
N ILE A 271 -8.86 14.71 -9.63
CA ILE A 271 -9.91 14.48 -10.64
C ILE A 271 -9.86 15.53 -11.76
N ASP A 272 -9.32 16.72 -11.48
CA ASP A 272 -9.04 17.80 -12.43
C ASP A 272 -8.06 17.43 -13.55
N ARG A 273 -7.37 16.31 -13.45
CA ARG A 273 -6.48 15.76 -14.50
C ARG A 273 -7.24 14.96 -15.56
N PHE A 274 -8.53 14.70 -15.37
CA PHE A 274 -9.37 13.91 -16.27
C PHE A 274 -10.49 14.76 -16.85
N GLU A 275 -10.94 14.43 -18.05
CA GLU A 275 -11.97 15.23 -18.74
C GLU A 275 -13.38 14.99 -18.18
N LYS A 276 -13.68 13.74 -17.78
CA LYS A 276 -15.02 13.29 -17.40
C LYS A 276 -14.99 12.43 -16.16
N VAL A 277 -15.79 12.79 -15.16
CA VAL A 277 -15.86 12.12 -13.86
C VAL A 277 -17.30 11.84 -13.47
N TYR A 278 -17.59 10.59 -13.17
CA TYR A 278 -18.87 10.15 -12.60
C TYR A 278 -18.80 10.27 -11.09
N LEU A 279 -19.78 10.95 -10.51
CA LEU A 279 -19.90 11.18 -9.06
C LEU A 279 -21.36 11.09 -8.66
N HIS A 280 -21.65 10.68 -7.43
CA HIS A 280 -23.03 10.62 -6.94
C HIS A 280 -23.75 11.95 -7.11
N LYS A 281 -25.01 11.90 -7.59
CA LYS A 281 -25.79 13.10 -7.97
C LYS A 281 -25.85 14.16 -6.87
N ASN A 282 -25.99 13.74 -5.61
CA ASN A 282 -26.09 14.69 -4.49
C ASN A 282 -24.75 15.41 -4.25
N ASP A 283 -23.62 14.74 -4.46
CA ASP A 283 -22.31 15.38 -4.33
C ASP A 283 -22.01 16.30 -5.51
N VAL A 284 -22.50 15.98 -6.70
CA VAL A 284 -22.47 16.89 -7.85
C VAL A 284 -23.31 18.16 -7.55
N GLU A 285 -24.48 18.02 -6.94
CA GLU A 285 -25.30 19.19 -6.55
C GLU A 285 -24.60 20.01 -5.45
N LYS A 286 -23.98 19.37 -4.43
CA LYS A 286 -23.19 20.09 -3.41
C LYS A 286 -22.08 20.96 -4.05
N ILE A 287 -21.36 20.41 -5.07
CA ILE A 287 -20.34 21.16 -5.82
C ILE A 287 -20.94 22.32 -6.62
N ARG A 288 -22.12 22.14 -7.21
CA ARG A 288 -22.81 23.20 -7.96
C ARG A 288 -23.29 24.34 -7.05
N GLU A 289 -23.68 24.00 -5.82
CA GLU A 289 -24.10 24.98 -4.82
C GLU A 289 -22.92 25.72 -4.20
N ASP A 290 -21.81 25.03 -3.98
CA ASP A 290 -20.56 25.57 -3.45
C ASP A 290 -19.35 24.94 -4.15
N GLU A 291 -18.70 25.68 -5.03
CA GLU A 291 -17.50 25.25 -5.75
C GLU A 291 -16.31 24.93 -4.81
N ASN A 292 -16.34 25.38 -3.56
CA ASN A 292 -15.33 25.03 -2.58
C ASN A 292 -15.62 23.70 -1.86
N CYS A 293 -16.83 23.16 -2.04
CA CYS A 293 -17.17 21.83 -1.57
C CYS A 293 -16.20 20.83 -2.22
N PHE A 294 -15.47 20.07 -1.41
CA PHE A 294 -14.41 19.16 -1.84
C PHE A 294 -13.23 19.81 -2.60
N ALA A 295 -13.01 21.13 -2.48
CA ALA A 295 -11.87 21.79 -3.14
C ALA A 295 -10.50 21.17 -2.78
N ALA A 296 -10.39 20.59 -1.58
CA ALA A 296 -9.19 19.85 -1.15
C ALA A 296 -8.86 18.61 -2.00
N ALA A 297 -9.79 18.13 -2.82
CA ALA A 297 -9.62 17.04 -3.77
C ALA A 297 -9.03 17.49 -5.12
N LEU A 298 -8.92 18.79 -5.37
CA LEU A 298 -8.34 19.32 -6.59
C LEU A 298 -6.84 19.59 -6.41
N SER A 299 -6.08 19.48 -7.49
CA SER A 299 -4.70 19.98 -7.51
C SER A 299 -4.69 21.52 -7.36
N ASP A 300 -3.55 22.08 -6.95
CA ASP A 300 -3.40 23.53 -6.81
C ASP A 300 -3.79 24.26 -8.10
N GLY A 301 -4.83 25.11 -8.03
CA GLY A 301 -5.38 25.84 -9.17
C GLY A 301 -6.22 24.98 -10.13
N GLY A 302 -6.49 23.71 -9.78
CA GLY A 302 -7.34 22.81 -10.54
C GLY A 302 -8.82 23.27 -10.55
N LYS A 303 -9.53 22.81 -11.57
CA LYS A 303 -10.98 23.04 -11.72
C LYS A 303 -11.68 21.72 -11.83
N TYR A 304 -12.94 21.68 -11.39
CA TYR A 304 -13.74 20.48 -11.59
C TYR A 304 -13.85 20.15 -13.08
N PRO A 305 -13.67 18.87 -13.43
CA PRO A 305 -13.89 18.39 -14.81
C PRO A 305 -15.38 18.37 -15.14
N HIS A 306 -15.74 17.80 -16.31
CA HIS A 306 -17.15 17.51 -16.60
C HIS A 306 -17.67 16.43 -15.64
N LEU A 307 -18.46 16.85 -14.64
CA LEU A 307 -19.09 15.96 -13.67
C LEU A 307 -20.38 15.37 -14.23
N VAL A 308 -20.47 14.04 -14.24
CA VAL A 308 -21.66 13.29 -14.65
C VAL A 308 -22.32 12.71 -13.41
N PRO A 309 -23.55 13.14 -13.08
CA PRO A 309 -24.25 12.61 -11.93
C PRO A 309 -24.67 11.15 -12.15
N ILE A 310 -24.40 10.31 -11.14
CA ILE A 310 -24.83 8.91 -11.07
C ILE A 310 -25.63 8.67 -9.79
N ASP A 311 -26.43 7.60 -9.79
CA ASP A 311 -27.26 7.17 -8.67
C ASP A 311 -27.54 5.67 -8.80
N GLU A 312 -28.24 5.09 -7.82
CA GLU A 312 -28.72 3.70 -7.85
C GLU A 312 -29.30 3.34 -9.23
N GLY A 313 -28.80 2.25 -9.80
CA GLY A 313 -29.24 1.74 -11.10
C GLY A 313 -28.68 2.46 -12.33
N SER A 314 -27.81 3.48 -12.14
CA SER A 314 -27.05 4.05 -13.26
C SER A 314 -26.12 3.01 -13.85
N VAL A 315 -25.88 3.07 -15.17
CA VAL A 315 -24.99 2.14 -15.88
C VAL A 315 -23.97 2.95 -16.69
N ILE A 316 -22.68 2.63 -16.49
CA ILE A 316 -21.58 3.20 -17.26
C ILE A 316 -21.21 2.19 -18.35
N ASP A 317 -21.46 2.50 -19.61
CA ASP A 317 -21.14 1.64 -20.75
C ASP A 317 -19.72 1.94 -21.24
N LEU A 318 -18.86 0.91 -21.28
CA LEU A 318 -17.47 1.00 -21.72
C LEU A 318 -17.31 0.47 -23.18
N GLY A 319 -18.40 0.04 -23.80
CA GLY A 319 -18.41 -0.56 -25.15
C GLY A 319 -18.07 -2.06 -25.12
N GLY A 320 -18.46 -2.73 -26.22
CA GLY A 320 -18.20 -4.18 -26.35
C GLY A 320 -19.00 -5.08 -25.40
N GLY A 321 -20.07 -4.56 -24.78
CA GLY A 321 -20.86 -5.26 -23.79
C GLY A 321 -20.26 -5.20 -22.37
N VAL A 322 -19.22 -4.41 -22.15
CA VAL A 322 -18.65 -4.17 -20.82
C VAL A 322 -19.37 -2.98 -20.19
N THR A 323 -20.14 -3.26 -19.15
CA THR A 323 -20.89 -2.26 -18.38
C THR A 323 -20.53 -2.29 -16.91
N VAL A 324 -20.69 -1.16 -16.25
CA VAL A 324 -20.50 -1.01 -14.81
C VAL A 324 -21.79 -0.47 -14.20
N ASP A 325 -22.40 -1.27 -13.34
CA ASP A 325 -23.60 -0.91 -12.60
C ASP A 325 -23.23 -0.13 -11.34
N VAL A 326 -24.06 0.87 -11.00
CA VAL A 326 -23.91 1.71 -9.79
C VAL A 326 -24.91 1.26 -8.75
N LEU A 327 -24.43 0.98 -7.53
CA LEU A 327 -25.22 0.57 -6.37
C LEU A 327 -24.95 1.55 -5.23
N ASN A 328 -25.98 2.12 -4.63
CA ASN A 328 -25.82 3.03 -3.49
C ASN A 328 -25.54 2.25 -2.20
N LEU A 329 -24.53 2.67 -1.45
CA LEU A 329 -24.23 2.14 -0.12
C LEU A 329 -23.68 3.25 0.80
N GLY A 330 -24.52 4.20 1.13
CA GLY A 330 -24.16 5.26 2.07
C GLY A 330 -23.93 4.73 3.49
N GLY A 331 -22.99 5.33 4.19
CA GLY A 331 -22.57 4.94 5.54
C GLY A 331 -21.26 5.60 5.91
N HIS A 332 -20.16 5.13 5.33
CA HIS A 332 -18.86 5.78 5.45
C HIS A 332 -18.91 7.25 5.01
N THR A 333 -19.53 7.53 3.88
CA THR A 333 -20.11 8.84 3.55
C THR A 333 -21.59 8.66 3.20
N GLU A 334 -22.37 9.75 3.29
CA GLU A 334 -23.80 9.73 2.99
C GLU A 334 -24.12 9.17 1.60
N ASN A 335 -23.28 9.48 0.60
CA ASN A 335 -23.51 9.20 -0.81
C ASN A 335 -22.49 8.21 -1.39
N SER A 336 -21.87 7.35 -0.58
CA SER A 336 -20.98 6.29 -1.08
C SER A 336 -21.71 5.37 -2.05
N VAL A 337 -21.01 5.02 -3.14
CA VAL A 337 -21.49 4.08 -4.16
C VAL A 337 -20.52 2.92 -4.32
N VAL A 338 -21.05 1.79 -4.76
CA VAL A 338 -20.32 0.58 -5.12
C VAL A 338 -20.49 0.36 -6.61
N PHE A 339 -19.43 -0.02 -7.30
CA PHE A 339 -19.45 -0.32 -8.74
C PHE A 339 -19.36 -1.83 -8.97
N ALA A 340 -20.27 -2.37 -9.79
CA ALA A 340 -20.27 -3.79 -10.15
C ALA A 340 -20.04 -3.97 -11.65
N CYS A 341 -19.05 -4.78 -12.04
CA CYS A 341 -18.76 -5.10 -13.43
C CYS A 341 -18.90 -6.59 -13.68
N ALA A 342 -19.97 -6.99 -14.37
CA ALA A 342 -20.26 -8.39 -14.65
C ALA A 342 -19.23 -9.05 -15.57
N HIS A 343 -18.70 -8.31 -16.54
CA HIS A 343 -17.67 -8.80 -17.46
C HIS A 343 -16.43 -9.28 -16.74
N TYR A 344 -15.99 -8.51 -15.73
CA TYR A 344 -14.81 -8.83 -14.93
C TYR A 344 -15.16 -9.65 -13.67
N LYS A 345 -16.43 -9.90 -13.38
CA LYS A 345 -16.90 -10.44 -12.09
C LYS A 345 -16.22 -9.71 -10.92
N ALA A 346 -16.28 -8.40 -10.95
CA ALA A 346 -15.62 -7.53 -10.00
C ALA A 346 -16.61 -6.57 -9.34
N LEU A 347 -16.46 -6.38 -8.02
CA LEU A 347 -17.21 -5.43 -7.21
C LEU A 347 -16.19 -4.47 -6.58
N PHE A 348 -16.36 -3.17 -6.77
CA PHE A 348 -15.50 -2.13 -6.23
C PHE A 348 -16.29 -1.36 -5.17
N THR A 349 -15.90 -1.53 -3.92
CA THR A 349 -16.68 -1.05 -2.78
C THR A 349 -16.23 0.31 -2.26
N GLY A 350 -15.08 0.82 -2.69
CA GLY A 350 -14.45 1.93 -1.99
C GLY A 350 -14.38 1.61 -0.50
N ASP A 351 -14.75 2.56 0.33
CA ASP A 351 -14.77 2.44 1.78
C ASP A 351 -16.16 2.13 2.37
N ALA A 352 -17.15 1.86 1.51
CA ALA A 352 -18.54 1.68 1.94
C ALA A 352 -18.74 0.51 2.93
N ILE A 353 -17.90 -0.53 2.87
CA ILE A 353 -17.87 -1.64 3.83
C ILE A 353 -16.50 -1.76 4.50
N GLY A 354 -15.66 -0.76 4.32
CA GLY A 354 -14.32 -0.62 4.87
C GLY A 354 -13.19 -1.07 3.97
N SER A 355 -12.00 -0.77 4.43
CA SER A 355 -10.74 -1.24 3.87
C SER A 355 -10.46 -2.63 4.45
N GLY A 356 -10.79 -3.67 3.74
CA GLY A 356 -10.91 -4.98 4.37
C GLY A 356 -12.22 -5.05 5.18
N TYR A 357 -12.17 -5.45 6.44
CA TYR A 357 -13.36 -5.61 7.28
C TYR A 357 -13.64 -4.45 8.25
N ILE A 358 -12.93 -3.32 8.11
CA ILE A 358 -13.06 -2.18 9.04
C ILE A 358 -13.56 -0.96 8.29
N VAL A 359 -14.69 -0.42 8.72
CA VAL A 359 -15.23 0.84 8.22
C VAL A 359 -14.91 1.99 9.19
N LEU A 360 -14.51 3.14 8.65
CA LEU A 360 -14.37 4.38 9.39
C LEU A 360 -15.67 5.19 9.32
N MET A 361 -16.29 5.42 10.48
CA MET A 361 -17.46 6.27 10.62
C MET A 361 -17.05 7.67 11.09
N ILE A 362 -17.28 8.69 10.26
CA ILE A 362 -16.98 10.10 10.58
C ILE A 362 -18.28 10.83 10.84
N CYS A 363 -18.56 11.16 12.09
CA CYS A 363 -19.82 11.81 12.46
C CYS A 363 -19.68 12.69 13.70
N PRO A 364 -20.58 13.67 13.91
CA PRO A 364 -20.72 14.30 15.22
C PRO A 364 -21.09 13.26 16.28
N GLU A 365 -20.46 13.30 17.45
CA GLU A 365 -20.70 12.32 18.51
C GLU A 365 -22.19 12.16 18.88
N LYS A 366 -22.96 13.26 18.83
CA LYS A 366 -24.41 13.29 19.10
C LYS A 366 -25.25 12.55 18.05
N ASP A 367 -24.74 12.43 16.83
CA ASP A 367 -25.44 11.83 15.68
C ASP A 367 -25.06 10.35 15.45
N MET A 368 -24.13 9.80 16.24
CA MET A 368 -23.62 8.44 16.10
C MET A 368 -24.71 7.38 15.87
N TYR A 369 -25.74 7.36 16.72
CA TYR A 369 -26.81 6.36 16.59
C TYR A 369 -27.68 6.56 15.35
N LYS A 370 -27.95 7.79 14.99
CA LYS A 370 -28.70 8.14 13.76
C LYS A 370 -27.94 7.66 12.53
N ASP A 371 -26.63 7.85 12.49
CA ASP A 371 -25.79 7.45 11.36
C ASP A 371 -25.64 5.93 11.32
N LEU A 372 -25.55 5.26 12.47
CA LEU A 372 -25.59 3.80 12.58
C LEU A 372 -26.91 3.20 12.07
N GLU A 373 -28.07 3.79 12.44
CA GLU A 373 -29.38 3.35 11.95
C GLU A 373 -29.49 3.51 10.42
N SER A 374 -29.00 4.63 9.90
CA SER A 374 -28.96 4.89 8.46
C SER A 374 -28.06 3.90 7.74
N TYR A 375 -26.85 3.66 8.24
CA TYR A 375 -25.91 2.73 7.65
C TYR A 375 -26.45 1.29 7.68
N LYS A 376 -26.98 0.84 8.84
CA LYS A 376 -27.61 -0.48 8.97
C LYS A 376 -28.69 -0.68 7.90
N LYS A 377 -29.60 0.30 7.75
CA LYS A 377 -30.66 0.25 6.74
C LYS A 377 -30.10 0.12 5.32
N ASN A 378 -29.03 0.88 5.00
CA ASN A 378 -28.40 0.83 3.68
C ASN A 378 -27.74 -0.54 3.44
N LEU A 379 -27.07 -1.11 4.44
CA LEU A 379 -26.51 -2.46 4.38
C LEU A 379 -27.61 -3.53 4.16
N GLU A 380 -28.72 -3.44 4.88
CA GLU A 380 -29.87 -4.34 4.72
C GLU A 380 -30.48 -4.26 3.31
N CYS A 381 -30.56 -3.05 2.74
CA CYS A 381 -30.99 -2.85 1.35
C CYS A 381 -29.97 -3.40 0.33
N PHE A 382 -28.69 -3.34 0.63
CA PHE A 382 -27.61 -3.83 -0.23
C PHE A 382 -27.45 -5.35 -0.18
N LEU A 383 -27.76 -6.01 0.95
CA LEU A 383 -27.56 -7.45 1.15
C LEU A 383 -28.09 -8.34 0.01
N PRO A 384 -29.32 -8.18 -0.52
CA PRO A 384 -29.79 -9.02 -1.63
C PRO A 384 -28.94 -8.89 -2.89
N ARG A 385 -28.37 -7.69 -3.14
CA ARG A 385 -27.41 -7.46 -4.25
C ARG A 385 -26.08 -8.12 -3.93
N ALA A 386 -25.57 -7.94 -2.73
CA ALA A 386 -24.34 -8.56 -2.24
C ALA A 386 -24.39 -10.09 -2.38
N GLU A 387 -25.51 -10.73 -2.02
CA GLU A 387 -25.72 -12.16 -2.18
C GLU A 387 -25.69 -12.59 -3.65
N ALA A 388 -26.30 -11.81 -4.55
CA ALA A 388 -26.26 -12.08 -5.99
C ALA A 388 -24.85 -11.92 -6.61
N LEU A 389 -23.97 -11.15 -5.95
CA LEU A 389 -22.60 -10.87 -6.38
C LEU A 389 -21.55 -11.64 -5.53
N ARG A 390 -21.96 -12.65 -4.78
CA ARG A 390 -21.08 -13.39 -3.87
C ARG A 390 -19.93 -14.13 -4.54
N ASP A 391 -20.05 -14.47 -5.83
CA ASP A 391 -19.03 -15.12 -6.64
C ASP A 391 -18.15 -14.12 -7.43
N TYR A 392 -18.36 -12.81 -7.22
CA TYR A 392 -17.45 -11.78 -7.72
C TYR A 392 -16.24 -11.66 -6.80
N ALA A 393 -15.14 -11.19 -7.37
CA ALA A 393 -14.02 -10.69 -6.58
C ALA A 393 -14.35 -9.28 -6.10
N TRP A 394 -14.22 -9.05 -4.80
CA TRP A 394 -14.54 -7.78 -4.17
C TRP A 394 -13.27 -7.00 -3.88
N PHE A 395 -13.27 -5.72 -4.23
CA PHE A 395 -12.11 -4.85 -4.19
C PHE A 395 -12.45 -3.61 -3.35
N GLY A 396 -11.72 -3.41 -2.26
CA GLY A 396 -11.87 -2.28 -1.35
C GLY A 396 -11.09 -1.03 -1.79
N GLY A 397 -11.32 0.06 -1.09
CA GLY A 397 -10.67 1.35 -1.35
C GLY A 397 -9.21 1.43 -0.91
N HIS A 398 -8.71 0.51 -0.06
CA HIS A 398 -7.36 0.54 0.50
C HIS A 398 -6.76 -0.87 0.58
N SER A 399 -6.20 -1.37 -0.49
CA SER A 399 -5.74 -2.76 -0.56
C SER A 399 -4.42 -3.03 0.19
N ILE A 400 -3.63 -1.99 0.50
CA ILE A 400 -2.32 -2.11 1.16
C ILE A 400 -2.35 -1.64 2.63
N GLN A 401 -3.46 -1.17 3.16
CA GLN A 401 -3.53 -0.84 4.58
C GLN A 401 -3.54 -2.09 5.45
N GLU A 402 -2.77 -2.07 6.53
CA GLU A 402 -2.65 -3.18 7.49
C GLU A 402 -3.98 -3.48 8.20
N ASN A 403 -4.84 -2.48 8.33
CA ASN A 403 -6.15 -2.62 8.96
C ASN A 403 -7.07 -3.52 8.14
N GLY A 404 -7.60 -4.53 8.78
CA GLY A 404 -8.60 -5.40 8.19
C GLY A 404 -8.06 -6.52 7.32
N CYS A 405 -6.78 -6.87 7.46
CA CYS A 405 -6.17 -8.03 6.83
C CYS A 405 -5.67 -9.01 7.90
N ASP A 406 -5.97 -10.28 7.77
CA ASP A 406 -5.34 -11.28 8.63
C ASP A 406 -3.88 -11.54 8.20
N GLU A 407 -3.08 -12.02 9.15
CA GLU A 407 -1.65 -12.25 8.95
C GLU A 407 -1.36 -13.19 7.76
N GLN A 408 -2.19 -14.20 7.53
CA GLN A 408 -2.01 -15.12 6.42
C GLN A 408 -2.23 -14.45 5.07
N HIS A 409 -3.24 -13.58 4.94
CA HIS A 409 -3.49 -12.83 3.71
C HIS A 409 -2.37 -11.82 3.43
N GLN A 410 -1.85 -11.17 4.47
CA GLN A 410 -0.70 -10.29 4.35
C GLN A 410 0.51 -11.05 3.81
N GLN A 411 0.83 -12.19 4.40
CA GLN A 411 1.94 -13.02 3.96
C GLN A 411 1.74 -13.56 2.55
N ASP A 412 0.52 -13.97 2.19
CA ASP A 412 0.20 -14.44 0.85
C ASP A 412 0.34 -13.34 -0.20
N TYR A 413 -0.06 -12.11 0.13
CA TYR A 413 0.17 -10.95 -0.73
C TYR A 413 1.66 -10.65 -0.90
N LEU A 414 2.40 -10.55 0.20
CA LEU A 414 3.84 -10.28 0.19
C LEU A 414 4.64 -11.36 -0.55
N ALA A 415 4.21 -12.60 -0.45
CA ALA A 415 4.81 -13.72 -1.19
C ALA A 415 4.32 -13.84 -2.65
N GLY A 416 3.48 -12.92 -3.12
CA GLY A 416 2.92 -12.95 -4.48
C GLY A 416 1.93 -14.11 -4.73
N ARG A 417 1.42 -14.75 -3.69
CA ARG A 417 0.41 -15.81 -3.79
C ARG A 417 -1.01 -15.27 -3.85
N SER A 418 -1.24 -14.04 -3.43
CA SER A 418 -2.52 -13.35 -3.48
C SER A 418 -2.39 -12.02 -4.21
N VAL A 419 -3.42 -11.64 -4.97
CA VAL A 419 -3.52 -10.32 -5.60
C VAL A 419 -4.21 -9.29 -4.70
N TYR A 420 -4.70 -9.72 -3.53
CA TYR A 420 -5.39 -8.88 -2.56
C TYR A 420 -4.68 -8.89 -1.23
N TYR A 421 -4.60 -7.71 -0.66
CA TYR A 421 -4.15 -7.54 0.72
C TYR A 421 -5.33 -7.61 1.69
N ASN A 422 -6.46 -6.98 1.35
CA ASN A 422 -7.68 -6.91 2.16
C ASN A 422 -8.85 -7.60 1.45
N PRO A 423 -9.05 -8.91 1.64
CA PRO A 423 -10.11 -9.64 0.98
C PRO A 423 -11.47 -9.24 1.54
N LEU A 424 -12.31 -8.68 0.69
CA LEU A 424 -13.70 -8.38 1.01
C LEU A 424 -14.61 -9.53 0.59
N ARG A 425 -15.67 -9.74 1.34
CA ARG A 425 -16.64 -10.82 1.11
C ARG A 425 -17.99 -10.52 1.73
N LEU A 426 -18.99 -11.30 1.33
CA LEU A 426 -20.38 -11.15 1.78
C LEU A 426 -20.54 -11.19 3.31
N GLU A 427 -19.80 -12.06 3.99
CA GLU A 427 -19.87 -12.24 5.44
C GLU A 427 -19.57 -10.95 6.20
N ILE A 428 -18.69 -10.11 5.67
CA ILE A 428 -18.37 -8.79 6.26
C ILE A 428 -19.61 -7.89 6.27
N VAL A 429 -20.39 -7.88 5.19
CA VAL A 429 -21.65 -7.10 5.13
C VAL A 429 -22.67 -7.62 6.13
N GLN A 430 -22.80 -8.96 6.23
CA GLN A 430 -23.71 -9.60 7.18
C GLN A 430 -23.32 -9.29 8.63
N ASP A 431 -22.05 -9.44 8.96
CA ASP A 431 -21.53 -9.15 10.30
C ASP A 431 -21.60 -7.64 10.63
N MET A 432 -21.45 -6.77 9.63
CA MET A 432 -21.57 -5.32 9.81
C MET A 432 -23.01 -4.91 10.18
N VAL A 433 -24.04 -5.54 9.59
CA VAL A 433 -25.45 -5.34 9.99
C VAL A 433 -25.64 -5.71 11.45
N VAL A 434 -25.08 -6.86 11.88
CA VAL A 434 -25.17 -7.30 13.28
C VAL A 434 -24.40 -6.36 14.21
N LEU A 435 -23.22 -5.92 13.80
CA LEU A 435 -22.41 -4.95 14.57
C LEU A 435 -23.18 -3.65 14.80
N CYS A 436 -23.82 -3.09 13.74
CA CYS A 436 -24.67 -1.91 13.88
C CYS A 436 -25.82 -2.15 14.85
N GLU A 437 -26.51 -3.30 14.78
CA GLU A 437 -27.61 -3.64 15.69
C GLU A 437 -27.15 -3.70 17.13
N LYS A 438 -26.00 -4.35 17.41
CA LYS A 438 -25.43 -4.44 18.77
C LYS A 438 -25.08 -3.09 19.37
N LEU A 439 -24.60 -2.17 18.54
CA LEU A 439 -24.30 -0.80 18.95
C LEU A 439 -25.62 -0.01 19.23
N ILE A 440 -26.61 -0.11 18.35
CA ILE A 440 -27.89 0.59 18.48
C ILE A 440 -28.66 0.09 19.72
N THR A 441 -28.67 -1.20 19.98
CA THR A 441 -29.34 -1.79 21.15
C THR A 441 -28.58 -1.64 22.45
N GLY A 442 -27.32 -1.21 22.39
CA GLY A 442 -26.45 -1.06 23.57
C GLY A 442 -25.86 -2.38 24.09
N GLU A 443 -25.94 -3.48 23.32
CA GLU A 443 -25.23 -4.73 23.63
C GLU A 443 -23.70 -4.49 23.59
N ILE A 444 -23.22 -3.68 22.63
CA ILE A 444 -21.92 -3.01 22.66
C ILE A 444 -22.18 -1.59 23.09
N SER A 445 -21.75 -1.21 24.30
CA SER A 445 -22.05 0.11 24.81
C SER A 445 -21.14 1.18 24.19
N LYS A 446 -21.67 2.40 24.06
CA LYS A 446 -20.86 3.56 23.62
C LYS A 446 -19.65 3.76 24.54
N ALA A 447 -19.79 3.50 25.85
CA ALA A 447 -18.70 3.62 26.80
C ALA A 447 -17.57 2.63 26.51
N ASP A 448 -17.91 1.40 26.11
CA ASP A 448 -16.92 0.39 25.71
C ASP A 448 -16.17 0.86 24.48
N VAL A 449 -16.86 1.33 23.43
CA VAL A 449 -16.25 1.89 22.23
C VAL A 449 -15.31 3.05 22.55
N MET A 450 -15.78 4.02 23.36
CA MET A 450 -15.00 5.20 23.76
C MET A 450 -13.79 4.87 24.62
N SER A 451 -13.74 3.70 25.23
CA SER A 451 -12.61 3.24 26.07
C SER A 451 -11.47 2.61 25.28
N THR A 452 -11.69 2.29 24.00
CA THR A 452 -10.67 1.72 23.12
C THR A 452 -9.86 2.82 22.41
N ASP A 453 -8.64 2.47 22.00
CA ASP A 453 -7.88 3.33 21.10
C ASP A 453 -8.65 3.46 19.79
N GLU A 454 -8.69 4.67 19.21
CA GLU A 454 -9.40 4.99 17.97
C GLU A 454 -10.91 4.71 17.99
N HIS A 455 -11.54 4.54 19.16
CA HIS A 455 -12.96 4.24 19.31
C HIS A 455 -13.43 3.06 18.45
N TYR A 456 -12.74 1.94 18.61
CA TYR A 456 -12.92 0.73 17.83
C TYR A 456 -13.91 -0.26 18.46
N CYS A 457 -14.68 -0.93 17.61
CA CYS A 457 -15.47 -2.09 17.96
C CYS A 457 -15.57 -3.09 16.80
N ASN A 458 -15.89 -4.33 17.10
CA ASN A 458 -16.02 -5.39 16.08
C ASN A 458 -17.09 -6.42 16.43
N TYR A 459 -17.51 -7.16 15.40
CA TYR A 459 -18.33 -8.35 15.52
C TYR A 459 -18.06 -9.28 14.31
N GLY A 460 -17.79 -10.56 14.57
CA GLY A 460 -17.47 -11.51 13.53
C GLY A 460 -16.28 -11.05 12.68
N SER A 461 -16.52 -10.94 11.37
CA SER A 461 -15.53 -10.45 10.41
C SER A 461 -15.62 -8.95 10.14
N ALA A 462 -16.47 -8.21 10.84
CA ALA A 462 -16.66 -6.77 10.65
C ALA A 462 -16.08 -5.97 11.80
N GLY A 463 -15.47 -4.82 11.48
CA GLY A 463 -14.95 -3.84 12.43
C GLY A 463 -15.37 -2.41 12.09
N MET A 464 -15.38 -1.54 13.09
CA MET A 464 -15.77 -0.15 12.93
C MET A 464 -14.91 0.75 13.81
N TYR A 465 -14.38 1.81 13.23
CA TYR A 465 -13.76 2.94 13.92
C TYR A 465 -14.68 4.16 13.87
N PHE A 466 -14.72 4.92 14.95
CA PHE A 466 -15.42 6.20 14.99
C PHE A 466 -14.44 7.36 15.10
N ARG A 467 -14.61 8.32 14.21
CA ARG A 467 -13.95 9.62 14.28
C ARG A 467 -15.00 10.69 14.52
N PHE A 468 -15.06 11.20 15.73
CA PHE A 468 -16.00 12.25 16.08
C PHE A 468 -15.45 13.64 15.68
N ILE A 469 -16.33 14.48 15.07
CA ILE A 469 -16.03 15.83 14.55
C ILE A 469 -16.94 16.89 15.19
#